data_9a5d5ffdeb8b531af0a51fdc1a38abde
#
_entry.id   9a5d5ffdeb8b531af0a51fdc1a38abde
#
_cell.length_a   1.000
_cell.length_b   1.000
_cell.length_c   1.000
_cell.angle_alpha   90.00
_cell.angle_beta   90.00
_cell.angle_gamma   90.00
#
_symmetry.space_group_name_H-M   'P 1'
#
loop_
_entity.id
_entity.type
_entity.pdbx_description
1 polymer ?
#
loop_
_entity_poly.entity_id
_entity_poly.type
_entity_poly.pdbx_seq_one_letter_code
_entity_poly.pdbx_strand_id
1 'polypeptide(L)'
;MMNWLKIATMVILAGYPSFAVAKSPASCGGAAMLGGAQLNCSHVDPKAPNQFCTFSWALHTTAGDQKIVEGTFMLPPGAANVTIYQGSGFDSALSDPIVICRDAN
;
A
#
# COMPACT_ATOMS: atom_id res chain seq x y z
N MET A 1 22.26 34.49 23.43
CA MET A 1 21.95 34.08 23.25
C MET A 1 21.57 33.42 22.86
N MET A 2 21.53 33.20 22.89
CA MET A 2 21.02 32.56 22.47
C MET A 2 20.74 31.66 21.98
N ASN A 3 20.77 31.63 22.07
CA ASN A 3 20.40 30.89 21.45
C ASN A 3 20.27 29.94 21.31
N TRP A 4 20.29 30.13 21.62
CA TRP A 4 19.99 29.34 21.35
C TRP A 4 19.68 28.58 21.20
N LEU A 5 19.59 28.42 21.18
CA LEU A 5 19.04 27.82 20.78
C LEU A 5 18.99 27.11 20.46
N LYS A 6 18.97 27.24 20.48
CA LYS A 6 18.63 26.66 19.99
C LYS A 6 18.57 25.83 19.69
N ILE A 7 18.64 25.83 19.94
CA ILE A 7 18.33 25.06 19.53
C ILE A 7 18.06 24.24 19.24
N ALA A 8 18.14 24.28 19.62
CA ALA A 8 17.67 23.53 19.23
C ALA A 8 17.29 22.94 18.89
N THR A 9 17.18 22.90 19.12
CA THR A 9 16.58 22.33 18.61
C THR A 9 16.33 21.64 18.09
N MET A 10 16.33 21.65 18.18
CA MET A 10 15.92 20.99 17.58
C MET A 10 15.84 20.18 17.21
N VAL A 11 15.92 20.16 17.39
CA VAL A 11 15.62 19.36 16.94
C VAL A 11 15.23 18.68 16.74
N ILE A 12 15.16 18.52 16.97
CA ILE A 12 14.57 17.88 16.68
C ILE A 12 14.18 17.42 16.22
N LEU A 13 14.17 17.18 16.25
CA LEU A 13 13.65 16.68 15.64
C LEU A 13 13.61 16.01 15.19
N ALA A 14 13.73 16.02 15.29
CA ALA A 14 13.56 15.29 14.77
C ALA A 14 13.33 14.57 14.52
N GLY A 15 13.22 14.39 14.62
CA GLY A 15 12.86 13.60 14.39
C GLY A 15 12.48 12.97 14.19
N TYR A 16 12.19 12.72 14.32
CA TYR A 16 11.71 12.07 14.11
C TYR A 16 11.46 11.39 13.63
N PRO A 17 11.39 11.23 13.57
CA PRO A 17 11.24 10.42 13.21
C PRO A 17 10.95 9.86 12.63
N SER A 18 10.92 9.74 12.49
CA SER A 18 10.70 9.06 12.03
C SER A 18 10.43 8.25 11.85
N PHE A 19 10.05 8.24 12.07
CA PHE A 19 9.69 7.35 12.15
C PHE A 19 9.61 6.56 11.66
N ALA A 20 9.96 6.83 12.11
CA ALA A 20 10.30 5.77 11.21
C ALA A 20 9.19 4.75 11.11
N VAL A 21 8.58 4.81 10.05
CA VAL A 21 7.56 3.84 9.72
C VAL A 21 8.25 2.53 9.39
N ALA A 22 7.90 1.46 10.08
CA ALA A 22 8.37 0.13 9.72
C ALA A 22 7.88 -0.17 8.30
N LYS A 23 8.82 -0.52 7.43
CA LYS A 23 8.48 -0.90 6.08
C LYS A 23 7.71 -2.20 6.10
N SER A 24 6.56 -2.23 5.46
CA SER A 24 5.84 -3.47 5.25
C SER A 24 6.66 -4.38 4.32
N PRO A 25 6.71 -5.70 4.59
CA PRO A 25 7.33 -6.63 3.65
C PRO A 25 6.60 -6.70 2.32
N ALA A 26 5.36 -6.25 2.24
CA ALA A 26 4.58 -6.28 1.02
C ALA A 26 4.63 -4.92 0.31
N SER A 27 4.85 -4.94 -0.98
CA SER A 27 4.83 -3.74 -1.81
C SER A 27 3.79 -3.94 -2.91
N CYS A 28 2.81 -3.07 -2.95
CA CYS A 28 1.69 -3.20 -3.88
C CYS A 28 1.53 -1.96 -4.73
N GLY A 29 1.03 -2.14 -5.94
CA GLY A 29 0.71 -1.05 -6.82
C GLY A 29 -0.54 -1.36 -7.61
N GLY A 30 -1.41 -0.35 -7.75
CA GLY A 30 -2.64 -0.50 -8.50
C GLY A 30 -2.71 0.53 -9.61
N ALA A 31 -3.34 0.15 -10.70
CA ALA A 31 -3.59 1.04 -11.82
C ALA A 31 -4.99 0.76 -12.36
N ALA A 32 -5.75 1.83 -12.56
CA ALA A 32 -7.04 1.76 -13.21
C ALA A 32 -7.03 2.72 -14.39
N MET A 33 -7.43 2.21 -15.53
CA MET A 33 -7.50 3.01 -16.74
C MET A 33 -8.69 2.53 -17.53
N LEU A 34 -8.92 3.18 -18.65
CA LEU A 34 -10.08 2.86 -19.47
C LEU A 34 -10.12 1.36 -19.79
N GLY A 35 -11.16 0.71 -19.32
CA GLY A 35 -11.39 -0.70 -19.58
C GLY A 35 -11.05 -1.63 -18.45
N GLY A 36 -10.28 -1.23 -17.43
CA GLY A 36 -9.93 -2.18 -16.41
C GLY A 36 -9.13 -1.63 -15.24
N ALA A 37 -8.96 -2.48 -14.25
CA ALA A 37 -8.18 -2.18 -13.06
C ALA A 37 -7.39 -3.41 -12.66
N GLN A 38 -6.18 -3.20 -12.16
CA GLN A 38 -5.30 -4.29 -11.76
C GLN A 38 -4.50 -3.89 -10.53
N LEU A 39 -4.39 -4.80 -9.58
CA LEU A 39 -3.60 -4.64 -8.37
C LEU A 39 -2.58 -5.76 -8.30
N ASN A 40 -1.30 -5.40 -8.21
CA ASN A 40 -0.20 -6.34 -8.11
C ASN A 40 0.57 -6.11 -6.82
N CYS A 41 1.07 -7.18 -6.23
CA CYS A 41 1.84 -7.11 -5.00
C CYS A 41 3.07 -7.99 -5.08
N SER A 42 4.11 -7.61 -4.32
CA SER A 42 5.34 -8.37 -4.19
C SER A 42 5.73 -8.47 -2.72
N HIS A 43 6.32 -9.59 -2.33
CA HIS A 43 6.92 -9.76 -1.00
C HIS A 43 8.41 -9.49 -1.13
N VAL A 44 8.85 -8.37 -0.57
CA VAL A 44 10.19 -7.84 -0.83
C VAL A 44 11.19 -8.13 0.29
N ASP A 45 10.76 -8.84 1.33
CA ASP A 45 11.63 -9.17 2.46
C ASP A 45 11.74 -10.68 2.60
N PRO A 46 12.86 -11.28 2.15
CA PRO A 46 13.01 -12.73 2.21
C PRO A 46 13.10 -13.29 3.63
N LYS A 47 13.30 -12.42 4.63
CA LYS A 47 13.39 -12.85 6.03
C LYS A 47 12.09 -12.76 6.76
N ALA A 48 11.07 -12.15 6.18
CA ALA A 48 9.76 -12.07 6.80
C ALA A 48 8.92 -13.29 6.43
N PRO A 49 7.99 -13.69 7.31
CA PRO A 49 7.12 -14.83 6.99
C PRO A 49 6.10 -14.46 5.92
N ASN A 50 5.28 -15.43 5.53
CA ASN A 50 4.12 -15.17 4.69
C ASN A 50 3.34 -14.00 5.24
N GLN A 51 2.80 -13.18 4.37
CA GLN A 51 1.96 -12.05 4.77
C GLN A 51 0.51 -12.37 4.44
N PHE A 52 -0.36 -12.18 5.42
CA PHE A 52 -1.79 -12.21 5.19
C PHE A 52 -2.28 -10.79 5.02
N CYS A 53 -2.86 -10.49 3.88
CA CYS A 53 -3.19 -9.13 3.50
C CYS A 53 -4.67 -8.99 3.18
N THR A 54 -5.20 -7.81 3.46
CA THR A 54 -6.52 -7.41 3.00
C THR A 54 -6.36 -6.17 2.15
N PHE A 55 -7.25 -6.00 1.16
CA PHE A 55 -7.23 -4.79 0.36
C PHE A 55 -8.62 -4.23 0.18
N SER A 56 -8.68 -2.92 -0.04
CA SER A 56 -9.90 -2.20 -0.36
C SER A 56 -9.52 -1.10 -1.35
N TRP A 57 -10.32 -0.94 -2.40
CA TRP A 57 -9.99 -0.01 -3.48
C TRP A 57 -11.27 0.56 -4.06
N ALA A 58 -11.35 1.89 -4.10
CA ALA A 58 -12.51 2.58 -4.67
C ALA A 58 -12.24 2.90 -6.14
N LEU A 59 -13.11 2.44 -7.00
CA LEU A 59 -12.98 2.56 -8.45
C LEU A 59 -14.22 3.22 -9.04
N HIS A 60 -14.03 3.90 -10.17
CA HIS A 60 -15.12 4.46 -10.94
C HIS A 60 -15.42 3.53 -12.11
N THR A 61 -16.70 3.16 -12.27
CA THR A 61 -17.09 2.26 -13.34
C THR A 61 -17.41 3.04 -14.62
N THR A 62 -17.33 2.35 -15.75
CA THR A 62 -17.69 2.94 -17.03
C THR A 62 -19.17 3.30 -17.11
N ALA A 63 -19.98 2.73 -16.23
CA ALA A 63 -21.40 3.06 -16.13
C ALA A 63 -21.67 4.33 -15.31
N GLY A 64 -20.62 4.93 -14.74
CA GLY A 64 -20.74 6.18 -13.99
C GLY A 64 -20.90 6.01 -12.50
N ASP A 65 -20.76 4.80 -11.99
CA ASP A 65 -20.92 4.50 -10.58
C ASP A 65 -19.60 4.36 -9.87
N GLN A 66 -19.62 4.44 -8.55
CA GLN A 66 -18.49 4.11 -7.70
C GLN A 66 -18.64 2.66 -7.24
N LYS A 67 -17.55 1.94 -7.24
CA LYS A 67 -17.51 0.58 -6.72
C LYS A 67 -16.31 0.40 -5.85
N ILE A 68 -16.49 -0.26 -4.70
CA ILE A 68 -15.39 -0.62 -3.82
C ILE A 68 -15.15 -2.11 -3.97
N VAL A 69 -13.93 -2.47 -4.36
CA VAL A 69 -13.52 -3.87 -4.44
C VAL A 69 -12.67 -4.19 -3.24
N GLU A 70 -12.88 -5.37 -2.66
CA GLU A 70 -12.22 -5.81 -1.44
C GLU A 70 -11.88 -7.28 -1.53
N GLY A 71 -10.85 -7.67 -0.81
CA GLY A 71 -10.48 -9.08 -0.75
C GLY A 71 -9.35 -9.32 0.20
N THR A 72 -8.97 -10.59 0.28
CA THR A 72 -7.84 -11.04 1.11
C THR A 72 -6.93 -11.91 0.26
N PHE A 73 -5.66 -11.95 0.64
CA PHE A 73 -4.70 -12.78 -0.08
C PHE A 73 -3.51 -13.08 0.82
N MET A 74 -2.78 -14.14 0.45
CA MET A 74 -1.52 -14.51 1.08
C MET A 74 -0.38 -14.21 0.15
N LEU A 75 0.71 -13.71 0.72
CA LEU A 75 1.87 -13.32 -0.06
C LEU A 75 3.11 -13.98 0.55
N PRO A 76 3.59 -15.08 -0.02
CA PRO A 76 4.79 -15.74 0.49
C PRO A 76 6.06 -14.99 0.12
N PRO A 77 7.14 -15.18 0.90
CA PRO A 77 8.43 -14.59 0.53
C PRO A 77 8.84 -14.99 -0.88
N GLY A 78 9.36 -14.01 -1.63
CA GLY A 78 9.80 -14.25 -3.00
C GLY A 78 8.72 -14.06 -4.04
N ALA A 79 7.47 -13.83 -3.63
CA ALA A 79 6.40 -13.51 -4.58
C ALA A 79 6.71 -12.17 -5.26
N ALA A 80 6.62 -12.12 -6.56
CA ALA A 80 6.96 -10.93 -7.34
C ALA A 80 5.86 -10.61 -8.34
N ASN A 81 5.35 -9.39 -8.29
CA ASN A 81 4.32 -8.90 -9.22
C ASN A 81 3.13 -9.84 -9.34
N VAL A 82 2.67 -10.36 -8.21
CA VAL A 82 1.52 -11.25 -8.21
C VAL A 82 0.26 -10.43 -8.41
N THR A 83 -0.56 -10.82 -9.38
CA THR A 83 -1.84 -10.16 -9.62
C THR A 83 -2.82 -10.58 -8.53
N ILE A 84 -3.19 -9.62 -7.69
CA ILE A 84 -4.10 -9.83 -6.58
C ILE A 84 -5.54 -9.62 -7.02
N TYR A 85 -5.76 -8.62 -7.84
CA TYR A 85 -7.08 -8.29 -8.35
C TYR A 85 -6.97 -7.82 -9.79
N GLN A 86 -7.90 -8.26 -10.59
CA GLN A 86 -8.02 -7.80 -11.96
C GLN A 86 -9.49 -7.77 -12.32
N GLY A 87 -9.95 -6.64 -12.82
CA GLY A 87 -11.36 -6.49 -13.17
C GLY A 87 -11.53 -5.61 -14.39
N SER A 88 -12.69 -5.68 -15.00
CA SER A 88 -13.04 -4.88 -16.16
C SER A 88 -14.24 -4.00 -15.83
N GLY A 89 -14.54 -3.07 -16.73
CA GLY A 89 -15.67 -2.17 -16.53
C GLY A 89 -15.36 -0.95 -15.70
N PHE A 90 -14.08 -0.63 -15.56
CA PHE A 90 -13.61 0.56 -14.84
C PHE A 90 -12.92 1.51 -15.79
N ASP A 91 -12.93 2.80 -15.45
CA ASP A 91 -12.23 3.80 -16.23
C ASP A 91 -11.21 4.59 -15.41
N SER A 92 -11.33 4.60 -14.09
CA SER A 92 -10.38 5.34 -13.24
C SER A 92 -10.43 4.82 -11.81
N ALA A 93 -9.40 5.19 -11.05
CA ALA A 93 -9.35 4.93 -9.62
C ALA A 93 -9.76 6.20 -8.88
N LEU A 94 -10.62 6.05 -7.87
CA LEU A 94 -11.04 7.15 -7.02
C LEU A 94 -10.10 7.32 -5.82
N SER A 95 -9.30 6.31 -5.54
CA SER A 95 -8.32 6.34 -4.46
C SER A 95 -7.18 5.39 -4.82
N ASP A 96 -6.08 5.50 -4.09
CA ASP A 96 -5.07 4.45 -4.13
C ASP A 96 -5.61 3.22 -3.41
N PRO A 97 -5.19 2.03 -3.82
CA PRO A 97 -5.58 0.82 -3.08
C PRO A 97 -5.03 0.88 -1.65
N ILE A 98 -5.85 0.49 -0.71
CA ILE A 98 -5.44 0.37 0.68
C ILE A 98 -5.13 -1.11 0.94
N VAL A 99 -3.88 -1.42 1.27
CA VAL A 99 -3.45 -2.79 1.52
C VAL A 99 -2.86 -2.85 2.92
N ILE A 100 -3.39 -3.74 3.74
CA ILE A 100 -2.95 -3.92 5.12
C ILE A 100 -2.51 -5.37 5.27
N CYS A 101 -1.26 -5.57 5.66
CA CYS A 101 -0.67 -6.90 5.78
C CYS A 101 -0.18 -7.16 7.19
N ARG A 102 -0.22 -8.42 7.58
CA ARG A 102 0.33 -8.89 8.85
C ARG A 102 0.99 -10.23 8.65
N ASP A 103 1.84 -10.60 9.59
CA ASP A 103 2.48 -11.90 9.54
C ASP A 103 1.44 -13.00 9.67
N ALA A 104 1.54 -13.99 8.81
CA ALA A 104 0.57 -15.08 8.72
C ALA A 104 1.08 -16.30 9.48
N ASN A 105 1.34 -16.16 10.77
CA ASN A 105 1.82 -17.28 11.59
C ASN A 105 0.76 -17.75 12.56
#